data_2bf985b5cad262c5c4460ea2ca0828d9
#
_entry.id   2bf985b5cad262c5c4460ea2ca0828d9
#
_cell.length_a   1.000
_cell.length_b   1.000
_cell.length_c   1.000
_cell.angle_alpha   90.00
_cell.angle_beta   90.00
_cell.angle_gamma   90.00
#
_symmetry.space_group_name_H-M   'P 1'
#
loop_
_entity.id
_entity.type
_entity.pdbx_description
1 polymer ?
#
loop_
_entity_poly.entity_id
_entity_poly.type
_entity_poly.pdbx_seq_one_letter_code
_entity_poly.pdbx_strand_id
1 'polypeptide(L)'
;MDLGLDAERPGVPRSRAAVILLDTNALIWIERGHPRMRGLLRLRQRLYVSPATLLEMQFLGEAGRIKVSLAGLRSLRDDHRWLVDEPPAAAWFLRAADETWTRDPFDRLLVGHALLRRWRFATSDARILERLGEAHAVAL
;
A
#
# COMPACT_ATOMS: atom_id res chain seq x y z
N MET A 1 -9.97 -0.49 25.03
CA MET A 1 -9.69 -1.02 25.28
C MET A 1 -9.46 -1.29 25.45
N ASP A 2 -9.41 -0.92 25.25
CA ASP A 2 -8.94 -1.36 25.46
C ASP A 2 -8.83 -1.42 25.65
N LEU A 3 -8.82 -1.18 25.10
CA LEU A 3 -8.58 -1.67 25.35
C LEU A 3 -8.09 -1.82 25.45
N GLY A 4 -7.81 -1.40 25.24
CA GLY A 4 -7.29 -2.08 25.33
C GLY A 4 -6.83 -2.09 25.38
N LEU A 5 -6.73 -1.93 24.74
CA LEU A 5 -6.22 -2.41 24.86
C LEU A 5 -5.54 -2.55 24.99
N ASP A 6 -5.42 -2.28 24.85
CA ASP A 6 -4.73 -2.78 25.07
C ASP A 6 -4.16 -2.81 25.27
N ALA A 7 -3.92 -2.42 24.99
CA ALA A 7 -3.45 -2.83 25.29
C ALA A 7 -3.14 -2.89 25.46
N GLU A 8 -3.15 -2.52 25.20
CA GLU A 8 -2.93 -3.00 25.48
C GLU A 8 -2.63 -3.07 25.68
N ARG A 9 -2.61 -2.85 25.88
CA ARG A 9 -2.47 -3.30 26.22
C ARG A 9 -1.89 -3.45 26.21
N PRO A 10 -1.88 -3.14 26.51
CA PRO A 10 -1.33 -3.37 26.05
C PRO A 10 -1.02 -3.81 25.43
N GLY A 11 -1.11 -3.83 25.19
CA GLY A 11 -0.98 -4.17 24.22
C GLY A 11 -0.84 -4.26 23.42
N VAL A 12 -0.86 -4.21 23.31
CA VAL A 12 -0.76 -4.27 22.39
C VAL A 12 -0.41 -4.02 21.73
N PRO A 13 -0.33 -3.65 21.72
CA PRO A 13 -0.06 -3.39 20.87
C PRO A 13 0.63 -3.23 20.65
N ARG A 14 1.10 -2.47 20.92
CA ARG A 14 2.10 -2.52 20.50
C ARG A 14 2.67 -3.51 19.81
N SER A 15 2.64 -4.28 20.19
CA SER A 15 3.02 -5.47 19.48
C SER A 15 2.13 -5.75 18.30
N ARG A 16 1.20 -4.93 18.05
CA ARG A 16 0.49 -5.03 16.79
C ARG A 16 1.47 -4.85 15.67
N ALA A 17 1.56 -5.85 14.81
CA ALA A 17 2.27 -5.68 13.58
C ALA A 17 1.78 -4.42 12.89
N ALA A 18 2.69 -3.58 12.44
CA ALA A 18 2.31 -2.42 11.67
C ALA A 18 1.57 -2.89 10.41
N VAL A 19 0.53 -2.17 10.08
CA VAL A 19 -0.22 -2.42 8.84
C VAL A 19 0.37 -1.49 7.79
N ILE A 20 0.76 -2.04 6.66
CA ILE A 20 1.41 -1.30 5.60
C ILE A 20 0.67 -1.51 4.29
N LEU A 21 0.35 -0.41 3.63
CA LEU A 21 -0.15 -0.43 2.26
C LEU A 21 1.03 -0.32 1.31
N LEU A 22 1.10 -1.19 0.32
CA LEU A 22 2.19 -1.23 -0.64
C LEU A 22 1.90 -0.31 -1.82
N ASP A 23 2.90 0.49 -2.21
CA ASP A 23 2.88 1.16 -3.50
C ASP A 23 2.96 0.12 -4.62
N THR A 24 2.52 0.48 -5.81
CA THR A 24 2.55 -0.42 -6.96
C THR A 24 3.96 -0.93 -7.26
N ASN A 25 4.96 -0.06 -7.20
CA ASN A 25 6.35 -0.48 -7.40
C ASN A 25 6.82 -1.45 -6.33
N ALA A 26 6.38 -1.26 -5.09
CA ALA A 26 6.74 -2.17 -4.02
C ALA A 26 6.20 -3.57 -4.31
N LEU A 27 4.96 -3.67 -4.77
CA LEU A 27 4.38 -4.95 -5.15
C LEU A 27 5.17 -5.60 -6.29
N ILE A 28 5.50 -4.83 -7.31
CA ILE A 28 6.28 -5.33 -8.44
C ILE A 28 7.63 -5.86 -7.97
N TRP A 29 8.28 -5.14 -7.06
CA TRP A 29 9.57 -5.57 -6.51
C TRP A 29 9.46 -6.86 -5.72
N ILE A 30 8.39 -7.02 -4.93
CA ILE A 30 8.16 -8.28 -4.22
C ILE A 30 8.03 -9.43 -5.22
N GLU A 31 7.23 -9.22 -6.27
CA GLU A 31 7.03 -10.25 -7.30
C GLU A 31 8.31 -10.63 -8.00
N ARG A 32 9.25 -9.69 -8.14
CA ARG A 32 10.53 -9.92 -8.81
C ARG A 32 11.63 -10.38 -7.85
N GLY A 33 11.33 -10.46 -6.56
CA GLY A 33 12.34 -10.81 -5.56
C GLY A 33 13.41 -9.74 -5.41
N HIS A 34 13.06 -8.47 -5.59
CA HIS A 34 14.02 -7.37 -5.54
C HIS A 34 14.62 -7.23 -4.13
N PRO A 35 15.95 -7.06 -4.02
CA PRO A 35 16.61 -7.01 -2.70
C PRO A 35 16.09 -5.92 -1.76
N ARG A 36 15.61 -4.79 -2.29
CA ARG A 36 15.08 -3.71 -1.46
C ARG A 36 13.90 -4.15 -0.60
N MET A 37 13.20 -5.21 -1.01
CA MET A 37 12.02 -5.66 -0.28
C MET A 37 12.35 -6.65 0.84
N ARG A 38 13.60 -7.13 0.91
CA ARG A 38 13.96 -8.14 1.91
C ARG A 38 13.75 -7.67 3.33
N GLY A 39 14.12 -6.41 3.61
CA GLY A 39 13.94 -5.84 4.94
C GLY A 39 12.48 -5.80 5.35
N LEU A 40 11.61 -5.33 4.44
CA LEU A 40 10.19 -5.24 4.71
C LEU A 40 9.58 -6.64 4.91
N LEU A 41 9.96 -7.60 4.07
CA LEU A 41 9.39 -8.94 4.14
C LEU A 41 9.83 -9.72 5.39
N ARG A 42 10.98 -9.36 5.96
CA ARG A 42 11.44 -9.99 7.20
C ARG A 42 10.71 -9.49 8.43
N LEU A 43 10.16 -8.30 8.36
CA LEU A 43 9.37 -7.76 9.46
C LEU A 43 8.00 -8.44 9.43
N ARG A 44 7.52 -8.77 10.63
CA ARG A 44 6.19 -9.39 10.73
C ARG A 44 5.12 -8.32 10.60
N GLN A 45 4.95 -7.82 9.40
CA GLN A 45 4.00 -6.78 9.11
C GLN A 45 2.88 -7.32 8.25
N ARG A 46 1.70 -6.72 8.41
CA ARG A 46 0.58 -7.06 7.55
C ARG A 46 0.65 -6.16 6.33
N LEU A 47 0.78 -6.78 5.18
CA LEU A 47 0.89 -6.06 3.91
C LEU A 47 -0.44 -6.07 3.19
N TYR A 48 -0.84 -4.90 2.72
CA TYR A 48 -2.06 -4.74 1.95
C TYR A 48 -1.76 -4.11 0.60
N VAL A 49 -2.61 -4.43 -0.36
CA VAL A 49 -2.56 -3.90 -1.72
C VAL A 49 -3.88 -3.19 -1.99
N SER A 50 -3.81 -2.05 -2.65
CA SER A 50 -4.98 -1.29 -3.04
C SER A 50 -5.57 -1.84 -4.34
N PRO A 51 -6.90 -1.81 -4.52
CA PRO A 51 -7.49 -2.08 -5.82
C PRO A 51 -6.94 -1.17 -6.92
N ALA A 52 -6.54 0.06 -6.57
CA ALA A 52 -5.94 0.98 -7.54
C ALA A 52 -4.67 0.41 -8.15
N THR A 53 -3.89 -0.35 -7.39
CA THR A 53 -2.67 -0.99 -7.89
C THR A 53 -2.99 -1.98 -9.01
N LEU A 54 -4.10 -2.69 -8.93
CA LEU A 54 -4.48 -3.63 -9.99
C LEU A 54 -4.68 -2.90 -11.32
N LEU A 55 -5.33 -1.76 -11.29
CA LEU A 55 -5.56 -0.98 -12.50
C LEU A 55 -4.26 -0.33 -12.99
N GLU A 56 -3.45 0.20 -12.07
CA GLU A 56 -2.18 0.82 -12.44
C GLU A 56 -1.25 -0.21 -13.12
N MET A 57 -1.21 -1.43 -12.61
CA MET A 57 -0.42 -2.48 -13.23
C MET A 57 -0.88 -2.76 -14.66
N GLN A 58 -2.19 -2.75 -14.90
CA GLN A 58 -2.71 -2.91 -16.24
C GLN A 58 -2.22 -1.79 -17.17
N PHE A 59 -2.27 -0.55 -16.68
CA PHE A 59 -1.78 0.60 -17.45
C PHE A 59 -0.27 0.50 -17.73
N LEU A 60 0.51 0.06 -16.74
CA LEU A 60 1.95 -0.13 -16.92
C LEU A 60 2.22 -1.22 -17.96
N GLY A 61 1.41 -2.26 -17.96
CA GLY A 61 1.51 -3.32 -18.97
C GLY A 61 1.18 -2.81 -20.37
N GLU A 62 0.12 -2.01 -20.50
CA GLU A 62 -0.25 -1.43 -21.79
C GLU A 62 0.81 -0.46 -22.31
N ALA A 63 1.49 0.22 -21.40
CA ALA A 63 2.59 1.12 -21.74
C ALA A 63 3.89 0.38 -22.03
N GLY A 64 3.91 -0.96 -21.93
CA GLY A 64 5.10 -1.77 -22.19
C GLY A 64 6.14 -1.72 -21.08
N ARG A 65 5.80 -1.19 -19.89
CA ARG A 65 6.76 -1.02 -18.80
C ARG A 65 6.92 -2.27 -17.96
N ILE A 66 5.90 -3.11 -17.93
CA ILE A 66 5.94 -4.42 -17.27
C ILE A 66 5.15 -5.40 -18.14
N LYS A 67 5.37 -6.70 -17.89
CA LYS A 67 4.56 -7.73 -18.53
C LYS A 67 3.45 -8.14 -17.57
N VAL A 68 2.21 -7.95 -18.00
CA VAL A 68 1.03 -8.25 -17.20
C VAL A 68 0.02 -8.97 -18.07
N SER A 69 -0.60 -10.01 -17.53
CA SER A 69 -1.74 -10.66 -18.14
C SER A 69 -2.95 -10.49 -17.23
N LEU A 70 -4.14 -10.62 -17.79
CA LEU A 70 -5.35 -10.56 -16.97
C LEU A 70 -5.36 -11.67 -15.92
N ALA A 71 -4.88 -12.87 -16.30
CA ALA A 71 -4.75 -13.96 -15.34
C ALA A 71 -3.78 -13.62 -14.23
N GLY A 72 -2.66 -12.95 -14.55
CA GLY A 72 -1.69 -12.49 -13.55
C GLY A 72 -2.28 -11.49 -12.58
N LEU A 73 -3.07 -10.54 -13.09
CA LEU A 73 -3.75 -9.58 -12.20
C LEU A 73 -4.73 -10.26 -11.27
N ARG A 74 -5.47 -11.25 -11.77
CA ARG A 74 -6.40 -11.99 -10.94
C ARG A 74 -5.69 -12.80 -9.87
N SER A 75 -4.53 -13.39 -10.19
CA SER A 75 -3.79 -14.18 -9.23
C SER A 75 -3.19 -13.34 -8.10
N LEU A 76 -3.00 -12.05 -8.30
CA LEU A 76 -2.52 -11.17 -7.23
C LEU A 76 -3.49 -11.14 -6.04
N ARG A 77 -4.78 -11.33 -6.29
CA ARG A 77 -5.78 -11.37 -5.22
C ARG A 77 -5.62 -12.58 -4.32
N ASP A 78 -5.04 -13.64 -4.83
CA ASP A 78 -4.94 -14.93 -4.13
C ASP A 78 -3.56 -15.16 -3.52
N ASP A 79 -2.67 -14.18 -3.57
CA ASP A 79 -1.33 -14.30 -3.00
C ASP A 79 -1.40 -14.26 -1.48
N HIS A 80 -0.54 -15.05 -0.83
CA HIS A 80 -0.52 -15.16 0.62
C HIS A 80 0.30 -14.08 1.31
N ARG A 81 1.13 -13.35 0.56
CA ARG A 81 2.04 -12.37 1.14
C ARG A 81 1.36 -11.05 1.44
N TRP A 82 0.20 -10.81 0.87
CA TRP A 82 -0.58 -9.59 1.08
C TRP A 82 -2.06 -9.87 0.93
N LEU A 83 -2.86 -8.91 1.35
CA LEU A 83 -4.31 -8.92 1.18
C LEU A 83 -4.72 -7.69 0.38
N VAL A 84 -5.72 -7.82 -0.46
CA VAL A 84 -6.32 -6.66 -1.13
C VAL A 84 -7.33 -6.04 -0.17
N ASP A 85 -7.17 -4.75 0.11
CA ASP A 85 -8.10 -4.01 0.96
C ASP A 85 -9.03 -3.16 0.10
N GLU A 86 -10.31 -3.18 0.43
CA GLU A 86 -11.33 -2.45 -0.33
C GLU A 86 -12.00 -1.43 0.58
N PRO A 87 -11.50 -0.17 0.62
CA PRO A 87 -12.16 0.85 1.42
C PRO A 87 -13.53 1.19 0.85
N PRO A 88 -14.44 1.76 1.67
CA PRO A 88 -15.69 2.27 1.12
C PRO A 88 -15.41 3.26 -0.01
N ALA A 89 -15.94 3.00 -1.19
CA ALA A 89 -15.50 3.66 -2.41
C ALA A 89 -15.66 5.18 -2.35
N ALA A 90 -16.83 5.68 -1.94
CA ALA A 90 -17.07 7.11 -1.94
C ALA A 90 -16.14 7.84 -0.96
N ALA A 91 -15.96 7.30 0.25
CA ALA A 91 -15.07 7.89 1.23
C ALA A 91 -13.63 7.90 0.73
N TRP A 92 -13.21 6.81 0.10
CA TRP A 92 -11.88 6.68 -0.48
C TRP A 92 -11.65 7.71 -1.59
N PHE A 93 -12.58 7.81 -2.53
CA PHE A 93 -12.44 8.70 -3.67
C PHE A 93 -12.48 10.17 -3.23
N LEU A 94 -13.31 10.51 -2.26
CA LEU A 94 -13.32 11.87 -1.70
C LEU A 94 -11.99 12.19 -1.02
N ARG A 95 -11.43 11.23 -0.30
CA ARG A 95 -10.13 11.42 0.35
C ARG A 95 -9.04 11.61 -0.70
N ALA A 96 -9.09 10.82 -1.78
CA ALA A 96 -8.14 10.95 -2.89
C ALA A 96 -8.26 12.31 -3.57
N ALA A 97 -9.48 12.84 -3.69
CA ALA A 97 -9.71 14.15 -4.31
C ALA A 97 -8.99 15.28 -3.59
N ASP A 98 -8.75 15.13 -2.27
CA ASP A 98 -8.03 16.13 -1.49
C ASP A 98 -6.53 16.14 -1.74
N GLU A 99 -5.98 15.11 -2.40
CA GLU A 99 -4.54 14.99 -2.61
C GLU A 99 -4.12 15.77 -3.85
N THR A 100 -4.19 17.10 -3.75
CA THR A 100 -3.99 18.00 -4.90
C THR A 100 -2.53 18.29 -5.22
N TRP A 101 -1.59 17.76 -4.45
CA TRP A 101 -0.15 17.91 -4.67
C TRP A 101 0.33 17.18 -5.93
N THR A 102 -0.48 16.27 -6.47
CA THR A 102 -0.17 15.53 -7.68
C THR A 102 -1.38 15.49 -8.61
N ARG A 103 -1.14 15.36 -9.90
CA ARG A 103 -2.20 15.17 -10.89
C ARG A 103 -2.36 13.71 -11.28
N ASP A 104 -1.47 12.84 -10.81
CA ASP A 104 -1.55 11.41 -11.11
C ASP A 104 -2.68 10.78 -10.30
N PRO A 105 -3.71 10.25 -10.95
CA PRO A 105 -4.85 9.69 -10.24
C PRO A 105 -4.49 8.47 -9.40
N PHE A 106 -3.50 7.68 -9.80
CA PHE A 106 -3.09 6.52 -9.02
C PHE A 106 -2.40 6.96 -7.73
N ASP A 107 -1.51 7.96 -7.81
CA ASP A 107 -0.89 8.51 -6.59
C ASP A 107 -1.95 9.03 -5.63
N ARG A 108 -2.96 9.73 -6.14
CA ARG A 108 -4.04 10.24 -5.31
C ARG A 108 -4.81 9.09 -4.64
N LEU A 109 -5.14 8.06 -5.40
CA LEU A 109 -5.89 6.92 -4.87
C LEU A 109 -5.08 6.14 -3.84
N LEU A 110 -3.80 5.93 -4.10
CA LEU A 110 -2.96 5.16 -3.19
C LEU A 110 -2.71 5.91 -1.88
N VAL A 111 -2.33 7.18 -1.98
CA VAL A 111 -2.10 7.99 -0.79
C VAL A 111 -3.40 8.21 -0.03
N GLY A 112 -4.48 8.49 -0.73
CA GLY A 112 -5.80 8.63 -0.11
C GLY A 112 -6.24 7.37 0.62
N HIS A 113 -5.96 6.19 0.05
CA HIS A 113 -6.26 4.91 0.66
C HIS A 113 -5.51 4.77 2.00
N ALA A 114 -4.20 5.00 1.98
CA ALA A 114 -3.38 4.88 3.18
C ALA A 114 -3.85 5.84 4.27
N LEU A 115 -4.12 7.10 3.91
CA LEU A 115 -4.56 8.10 4.86
C LEU A 115 -5.94 7.79 5.42
N LEU A 116 -6.86 7.32 4.60
CA LEU A 116 -8.20 6.94 5.05
C LEU A 116 -8.13 5.82 6.10
N ARG A 117 -7.27 4.82 5.86
CA ARG A 117 -7.09 3.70 6.77
C ARG A 117 -6.17 4.02 7.95
N ARG A 118 -5.41 5.13 7.87
CA ARG A 118 -4.38 5.48 8.85
C ARG A 118 -3.28 4.42 8.89
N TRP A 119 -2.94 3.90 7.73
CA TRP A 119 -1.84 2.94 7.57
C TRP A 119 -0.61 3.65 7.02
N ARG A 120 0.55 3.08 7.31
CA ARG A 120 1.78 3.55 6.68
C ARG A 120 1.81 3.06 5.23
N PHE A 121 2.47 3.84 4.39
CA PHE A 121 2.55 3.57 2.96
C PHE A 121 4.00 3.29 2.57
N ALA A 122 4.27 2.11 2.00
CA ALA A 122 5.63 1.72 1.60
C ALA A 122 5.87 2.13 0.16
N THR A 123 6.82 3.02 -0.06
CA THR A 123 7.09 3.59 -1.38
C THR A 123 8.55 4.01 -1.50
N SER A 124 9.05 4.07 -2.74
CA SER A 124 10.34 4.70 -3.05
C SER A 124 10.18 6.06 -3.72
N ASP A 125 8.95 6.50 -3.94
CA ASP A 125 8.68 7.76 -4.63
C ASP A 125 8.98 8.94 -3.70
N ALA A 126 9.95 9.78 -4.08
CA ALA A 126 10.37 10.89 -3.25
C ALA A 126 9.27 11.91 -2.99
N ARG A 127 8.37 12.15 -3.95
CA ARG A 127 7.28 13.11 -3.78
C ARG A 127 6.26 12.60 -2.77
N ILE A 128 5.97 11.30 -2.82
CA ILE A 128 5.05 10.69 -1.87
C ILE A 128 5.66 10.70 -0.47
N LEU A 129 6.95 10.36 -0.36
CA LEU A 129 7.65 10.40 0.92
C LEU A 129 7.62 11.79 1.53
N GLU A 130 7.84 12.81 0.71
CA GLU A 130 7.79 14.19 1.17
C GLU A 130 6.38 14.57 1.64
N ARG A 131 5.36 14.16 0.89
CA ARG A 131 3.97 14.45 1.23
C ARG A 131 3.54 13.80 2.55
N LEU A 132 3.94 12.55 2.77
CA LEU A 132 3.47 11.77 3.92
C LEU A 132 4.33 11.97 5.17
N GLY A 133 5.64 12.12 5.01
CA GLY A 133 6.57 12.19 6.14
C GLY A 133 6.82 10.82 6.76
N GLU A 134 7.80 10.76 7.66
CA GLU A 134 8.26 9.51 8.25
C GLU A 134 7.17 8.80 9.08
N ALA A 135 6.26 9.55 9.66
CA ALA A 135 5.22 8.97 10.50
C ALA A 135 4.22 8.14 9.68
N HIS A 136 4.08 8.46 8.40
CA HIS A 136 3.05 7.86 7.56
C HIS A 136 3.61 7.09 6.36
N ALA A 137 4.92 6.97 6.26
CA ALA A 137 5.55 6.30 5.13
C ALA A 137 6.68 5.39 5.58
N VAL A 138 6.90 4.35 4.76
CA VAL A 138 8.07 3.48 4.88
C VAL A 138 8.87 3.69 3.60
N ALA A 139 10.09 4.23 3.72
CA ALA A 139 10.95 4.44 2.56
C ALA A 139 11.58 3.11 2.13
N LEU A 140 11.56 2.84 0.84
CA LEU A 140 12.10 1.62 0.26
C LEU A 140 13.39 1.91 -0.52
#